data_3cbfc398c58a491c8d238c8e55548537
#
_entry.id   3cbfc398c58a491c8d238c8e55548537
#
_cell.length_a   1.000
_cell.length_b   1.000
_cell.length_c   1.000
_cell.angle_alpha   90.00
_cell.angle_beta   90.00
_cell.angle_gamma   90.00
#
_symmetry.space_group_name_H-M   'P 1'
#
loop_
_entity.id
_entity.type
_entity.pdbx_description
1 polymer ?
#
loop_
_entity_poly.entity_id
_entity_poly.type
_entity_poly.pdbx_seq_one_letter_code
_entity_poly.pdbx_strand_id
1 'polypeptide(L)'
;MDDELTHHDSAAVDVFVQFYARHYQLILTVAQQRLTGLADAEDAAAETFRIAWTHHQDGGPLSLPWLYRVLRNVIGNEYQRVARANQLYERIGRLTGDSAFPIASDDALDIRRCLSYLREEDRDIIYMAYWEDLDRTEIAAILGISAVSLRVRLLRARRALKLLLDEVFEPTRKEATDGRA
;
A
#
# COMPACT_ATOMS: atom_id res chain seq x y z
N MET A 1 -15.02 -23.86 36.91
CA MET A 1 -13.83 -23.90 36.05
C MET A 1 -14.14 -23.55 34.60
N ASP A 2 -15.40 -23.69 34.16
CA ASP A 2 -15.84 -23.33 32.79
C ASP A 2 -16.18 -21.83 32.60
N ASP A 3 -16.43 -21.09 33.70
CA ASP A 3 -16.86 -19.69 33.67
C ASP A 3 -15.68 -18.70 33.46
N GLU A 4 -14.49 -19.05 33.88
CA GLU A 4 -13.27 -18.23 33.67
C GLU A 4 -12.75 -18.30 32.23
N LEU A 5 -12.91 -19.42 31.53
CA LEU A 5 -12.52 -19.59 30.12
C LEU A 5 -13.41 -18.77 29.20
N THR A 6 -14.72 -18.73 29.45
CA THR A 6 -15.67 -17.92 28.64
C THR A 6 -15.49 -16.43 28.82
N HIS A 7 -15.09 -15.94 29.99
CA HIS A 7 -14.82 -14.52 30.24
C HIS A 7 -13.51 -14.05 29.60
N HIS A 8 -12.49 -14.90 29.54
CA HIS A 8 -11.20 -14.56 28.92
C HIS A 8 -11.34 -14.46 27.38
N ASP A 9 -12.10 -15.36 26.79
CA ASP A 9 -12.37 -15.37 25.34
C ASP A 9 -13.21 -14.13 24.92
N SER A 10 -14.21 -13.76 25.73
CA SER A 10 -15.01 -12.55 25.50
C SER A 10 -14.18 -11.27 25.52
N ALA A 11 -13.26 -11.13 26.49
CA ALA A 11 -12.40 -9.95 26.59
C ALA A 11 -11.41 -9.84 25.41
N ALA A 12 -10.88 -10.95 24.95
CA ALA A 12 -10.00 -10.98 23.77
C ALA A 12 -10.76 -10.58 22.49
N VAL A 13 -11.99 -11.05 22.33
CA VAL A 13 -12.85 -10.65 21.21
C VAL A 13 -13.12 -9.14 21.26
N ASP A 14 -13.47 -8.59 22.41
CA ASP A 14 -13.76 -7.16 22.55
C ASP A 14 -12.56 -6.27 22.20
N VAL A 15 -11.37 -6.65 22.63
CA VAL A 15 -10.12 -5.95 22.28
C VAL A 15 -9.90 -5.96 20.77
N PHE A 16 -10.07 -7.11 20.13
CA PHE A 16 -9.90 -7.22 18.69
C PHE A 16 -10.95 -6.43 17.91
N VAL A 17 -12.22 -6.46 18.32
CA VAL A 17 -13.30 -5.70 17.69
C VAL A 17 -13.02 -4.20 17.72
N GLN A 18 -12.53 -3.68 18.86
CA GLN A 18 -12.14 -2.27 18.97
C GLN A 18 -10.95 -1.94 18.06
N PHE A 19 -9.95 -2.82 18.01
CA PHE A 19 -8.80 -2.66 17.14
C PHE A 19 -9.20 -2.70 15.66
N TYR A 20 -10.06 -3.63 15.27
CA TYR A 20 -10.63 -3.73 13.93
C TYR A 20 -11.38 -2.45 13.55
N ALA A 21 -12.35 -2.03 14.37
CA ALA A 21 -13.17 -0.85 14.10
C ALA A 21 -12.32 0.42 13.94
N ARG A 22 -11.26 0.54 14.75
CA ARG A 22 -10.35 1.69 14.70
C ARG A 22 -9.50 1.75 13.45
N HIS A 23 -9.07 0.60 12.92
CA HIS A 23 -8.05 0.56 11.85
C HIS A 23 -8.57 0.08 10.50
N TYR A 24 -9.79 -0.45 10.41
CA TYR A 24 -10.32 -1.02 9.17
C TYR A 24 -10.31 -0.02 8.01
N GLN A 25 -10.80 1.20 8.25
CA GLN A 25 -10.88 2.22 7.21
C GLN A 25 -9.50 2.61 6.66
N LEU A 26 -8.50 2.75 7.54
CA LEU A 26 -7.12 3.02 7.13
C LEU A 26 -6.57 1.88 6.27
N ILE A 27 -6.68 0.64 6.73
CA ILE A 27 -6.18 -0.54 6.03
C ILE A 27 -6.84 -0.69 4.66
N LEU A 28 -8.16 -0.52 4.57
CA LEU A 28 -8.89 -0.55 3.31
C LEU A 28 -8.43 0.57 2.35
N THR A 29 -8.30 1.81 2.85
CA THR A 29 -7.84 2.95 2.06
C THR A 29 -6.45 2.70 1.48
N VAL A 30 -5.52 2.20 2.30
CA VAL A 30 -4.16 1.85 1.86
C VAL A 30 -4.19 0.75 0.79
N ALA A 31 -5.02 -0.29 0.98
CA ALA A 31 -5.18 -1.35 -0.01
C ALA A 31 -5.74 -0.81 -1.35
N GLN A 32 -6.77 0.06 -1.31
CA GLN A 32 -7.36 0.70 -2.49
C GLN A 32 -6.38 1.61 -3.24
N GLN A 33 -5.46 2.26 -2.53
CA GLN A 33 -4.43 3.09 -3.17
C GLN A 33 -3.36 2.25 -3.89
N ARG A 34 -3.16 1.02 -3.46
CA ARG A 34 -2.08 0.16 -3.96
C ARG A 34 -2.55 -0.93 -4.91
N LEU A 35 -3.79 -1.35 -4.83
CA LEU A 35 -4.38 -2.37 -5.69
C LEU A 35 -5.34 -1.72 -6.70
N THR A 36 -5.47 -2.32 -7.86
CA THR A 36 -6.26 -1.75 -8.96
C THR A 36 -7.75 -2.09 -8.87
N GLY A 37 -8.09 -3.20 -8.24
CA GLY A 37 -9.46 -3.68 -8.06
C GLY A 37 -10.01 -3.34 -6.68
N LEU A 38 -11.27 -2.88 -6.61
CA LEU A 38 -11.96 -2.68 -5.31
C LEU A 38 -12.08 -4.01 -4.56
N ALA A 39 -12.46 -5.08 -5.25
CA ALA A 39 -12.56 -6.41 -4.67
C ALA A 39 -11.20 -6.92 -4.14
N ASP A 40 -10.12 -6.73 -4.91
CA ASP A 40 -8.77 -7.12 -4.47
C ASP A 40 -8.34 -6.35 -3.21
N ALA A 41 -8.74 -5.07 -3.10
CA ALA A 41 -8.43 -4.25 -1.93
C ALA A 41 -9.22 -4.70 -0.69
N GLU A 42 -10.50 -5.03 -0.86
CA GLU A 42 -11.35 -5.58 0.20
C GLU A 42 -10.84 -6.94 0.67
N ASP A 43 -10.46 -7.82 -0.25
CA ASP A 43 -9.88 -9.12 0.05
C ASP A 43 -8.54 -8.98 0.80
N ALA A 44 -7.68 -8.05 0.39
CA ALA A 44 -6.42 -7.79 1.07
C ALA A 44 -6.63 -7.24 2.49
N ALA A 45 -7.60 -6.36 2.68
CA ALA A 45 -7.97 -5.86 4.00
C ALA A 45 -8.52 -6.98 4.88
N ALA A 46 -9.44 -7.80 4.36
CA ALA A 46 -10.01 -8.94 5.08
C ALA A 46 -8.94 -9.96 5.48
N GLU A 47 -8.03 -10.30 4.57
CA GLU A 47 -6.92 -11.21 4.84
C GLU A 47 -5.96 -10.65 5.91
N THR A 48 -5.68 -9.35 5.86
CA THR A 48 -4.85 -8.67 6.86
C THR A 48 -5.46 -8.81 8.26
N PHE A 49 -6.75 -8.58 8.41
CA PHE A 49 -7.43 -8.73 9.71
C PHE A 49 -7.63 -10.18 10.11
N ARG A 50 -7.78 -11.10 9.17
CA ARG A 50 -7.79 -12.54 9.46
C ARG A 50 -6.46 -12.99 10.09
N ILE A 51 -5.33 -12.54 9.54
CA ILE A 51 -4.00 -12.80 10.10
C ILE A 51 -3.87 -12.14 11.48
N ALA A 52 -4.40 -10.90 11.63
CA ALA A 52 -4.36 -10.20 12.90
C ALA A 52 -5.17 -10.91 13.98
N TRP A 53 -6.32 -11.47 13.64
CA TRP A 53 -7.12 -12.26 14.56
C TRP A 53 -6.39 -13.51 15.04
N THR A 54 -5.82 -14.31 14.12
CA THR A 54 -5.04 -15.50 14.48
C THR A 54 -3.87 -15.14 15.39
N HIS A 55 -3.11 -14.08 15.05
CA HIS A 55 -2.00 -13.60 15.88
C HIS A 55 -2.46 -13.19 17.29
N HIS A 56 -3.62 -12.55 17.41
CA HIS A 56 -4.19 -12.16 18.70
C HIS A 56 -4.63 -13.36 19.53
N GLN A 57 -5.25 -14.36 18.89
CA GLN A 57 -5.62 -15.63 19.56
C GLN A 57 -4.39 -16.38 20.09
N ASP A 58 -3.27 -16.30 19.39
CA ASP A 58 -1.99 -16.88 19.81
C ASP A 58 -1.28 -16.04 20.91
N GLY A 59 -1.94 -14.97 21.43
CA GLY A 59 -1.38 -14.09 22.47
C GLY A 59 -0.46 -13.00 21.93
N GLY A 60 -0.41 -12.80 20.62
CA GLY A 60 0.41 -11.77 20.01
C GLY A 60 -0.16 -10.35 20.22
N PRO A 61 0.69 -9.33 20.40
CA PRO A 61 0.24 -7.96 20.62
C PRO A 61 -0.29 -7.33 19.33
N LEU A 62 -1.44 -6.65 19.42
CA LEU A 62 -1.99 -5.85 18.33
C LEU A 62 -1.39 -4.46 18.32
N SER A 63 -0.82 -4.05 17.19
CA SER A 63 -0.33 -2.68 16.99
C SER A 63 -0.46 -2.27 15.53
N LEU A 64 -0.70 -0.98 15.28
CA LEU A 64 -0.81 -0.46 13.92
C LEU A 64 0.45 -0.71 13.07
N PRO A 65 1.69 -0.50 13.58
CA PRO A 65 2.89 -0.79 12.80
C PRO A 65 3.02 -2.27 12.40
N TRP A 66 2.59 -3.18 13.26
CA TRP A 66 2.60 -4.61 12.95
C TRP A 66 1.52 -4.95 11.91
N LEU A 67 0.29 -4.45 12.09
CA LEU A 67 -0.83 -4.63 11.15
C LEU A 67 -0.46 -4.12 9.76
N TYR A 68 0.18 -2.96 9.69
CA TYR A 68 0.62 -2.37 8.43
C TYR A 68 1.68 -3.24 7.72
N ARG A 69 2.61 -3.84 8.46
CA ARG A 69 3.55 -4.82 7.88
C ARG A 69 2.86 -6.05 7.32
N VAL A 70 1.82 -6.54 8.01
CA VAL A 70 0.99 -7.64 7.50
C VAL A 70 0.33 -7.23 6.19
N LEU A 71 -0.32 -6.07 6.14
CA LEU A 71 -0.94 -5.56 4.91
C LEU A 71 0.07 -5.48 3.74
N ARG A 72 1.27 -4.95 3.98
CA ARG A 72 2.32 -4.88 2.95
C ARG A 72 2.67 -6.27 2.40
N ASN A 73 2.79 -7.26 3.27
CA ASN A 73 3.07 -8.63 2.85
C ASN A 73 1.92 -9.23 2.03
N VAL A 74 0.67 -8.98 2.43
CA VAL A 74 -0.52 -9.41 1.69
C VAL A 74 -0.55 -8.79 0.30
N ILE A 75 -0.36 -7.47 0.21
CA ILE A 75 -0.30 -6.74 -1.08
C ILE A 75 0.88 -7.23 -1.94
N GLY A 76 2.05 -7.45 -1.35
CA GLY A 76 3.22 -7.97 -2.05
C GLY A 76 2.97 -9.37 -2.66
N ASN A 77 2.29 -10.24 -1.93
CA ASN A 77 1.87 -11.55 -2.43
C ASN A 77 0.89 -11.43 -3.60
N GLU A 78 -0.04 -10.47 -3.52
CA GLU A 78 -1.00 -10.22 -4.59
C GLU A 78 -0.30 -9.74 -5.88
N TYR A 79 0.64 -8.80 -5.78
CA TYR A 79 1.46 -8.40 -6.93
C TYR A 79 2.22 -9.56 -7.55
N GLN A 80 2.80 -10.44 -6.73
CA GLN A 80 3.49 -11.63 -7.23
C GLN A 80 2.53 -12.63 -7.89
N ARG A 81 1.30 -12.76 -7.39
CA ARG A 81 0.25 -13.59 -7.98
C ARG A 81 -0.13 -13.08 -9.37
N VAL A 82 -0.39 -11.78 -9.49
CA VAL A 82 -0.73 -11.12 -10.76
C VAL A 82 0.43 -11.21 -11.75
N ALA A 83 1.66 -10.95 -11.32
CA ALA A 83 2.84 -11.05 -12.19
C ALA A 83 3.04 -12.47 -12.74
N ARG A 84 2.85 -13.50 -11.91
CA ARG A 84 2.91 -14.91 -12.35
C ARG A 84 1.78 -15.25 -13.33
N ALA A 85 0.57 -14.77 -13.09
CA ALA A 85 -0.55 -14.96 -14.00
C ALA A 85 -0.26 -14.30 -15.35
N ASN A 86 0.24 -13.07 -15.39
CA ASN A 86 0.59 -12.36 -16.62
C ASN A 86 1.71 -13.07 -17.39
N GLN A 87 2.75 -13.55 -16.70
CA GLN A 87 3.80 -14.36 -17.34
C GLN A 87 3.25 -15.66 -17.95
N LEU A 88 2.26 -16.28 -17.34
CA LEU A 88 1.59 -17.46 -17.89
C LEU A 88 0.76 -17.09 -19.11
N TYR A 89 0.02 -15.97 -19.07
CA TYR A 89 -0.74 -15.46 -20.23
C TYR A 89 0.17 -15.05 -21.39
N GLU A 90 1.31 -14.41 -21.15
CA GLU A 90 2.29 -14.11 -22.19
C GLU A 90 2.87 -15.37 -22.85
N ARG A 91 2.98 -16.47 -22.09
CA ARG A 91 3.42 -17.77 -22.62
C ARG A 91 2.33 -18.49 -23.43
N ILE A 92 1.04 -18.22 -23.16
CA ILE A 92 -0.10 -18.89 -23.81
C ILE A 92 -0.59 -18.12 -25.04
N GLY A 93 -0.34 -16.83 -25.16
CA GLY A 93 -0.75 -16.07 -26.34
C GLY A 93 -0.73 -14.57 -26.12
N ARG A 94 -0.01 -13.91 -27.00
CA ARG A 94 -0.12 -12.47 -27.22
C ARG A 94 -1.51 -12.15 -27.74
N LEU A 95 -2.42 -11.69 -26.91
CA LEU A 95 -3.58 -10.91 -27.35
C LEU A 95 -4.19 -10.16 -26.15
N THR A 96 -4.34 -8.85 -26.37
CA THR A 96 -5.13 -7.85 -25.62
C THR A 96 -4.62 -7.43 -24.25
N GLY A 97 -3.84 -6.34 -24.29
CA GLY A 97 -3.75 -5.45 -23.16
C GLY A 97 -5.05 -4.66 -23.01
N ASP A 98 -5.58 -4.69 -21.84
CA ASP A 98 -6.41 -3.60 -21.30
C ASP A 98 -6.48 -3.80 -19.78
N SER A 99 -5.56 -3.16 -19.05
CA SER A 99 -5.76 -2.91 -17.64
C SER A 99 -6.54 -1.60 -17.52
N ALA A 100 -7.87 -1.71 -17.48
CA ALA A 100 -8.76 -0.59 -17.26
C ALA A 100 -8.55 -0.04 -15.85
N PHE A 101 -7.75 1.02 -15.73
CA PHE A 101 -7.73 1.88 -14.57
C PHE A 101 -9.00 2.75 -14.57
N PRO A 102 -9.61 3.06 -13.40
CA PRO A 102 -10.65 4.05 -13.32
C PRO A 102 -10.13 5.36 -13.90
N ILE A 103 -10.97 6.08 -14.66
CA ILE A 103 -10.66 7.33 -15.35
C ILE A 103 -10.18 8.36 -14.31
N ALA A 104 -8.89 8.41 -14.08
CA ALA A 104 -8.22 9.51 -13.42
C ALA A 104 -7.83 10.51 -14.51
N SER A 105 -7.68 11.80 -14.17
CA SER A 105 -7.11 12.78 -15.08
C SER A 105 -5.77 12.28 -15.64
N ASP A 106 -5.39 12.68 -16.84
CA ASP A 106 -4.12 12.28 -17.46
C ASP A 106 -2.93 12.48 -16.52
N ASP A 107 -2.89 13.60 -15.79
CA ASP A 107 -1.85 13.90 -14.79
C ASP A 107 -1.81 12.87 -13.66
N ALA A 108 -2.96 12.37 -13.19
CA ALA A 108 -3.00 11.37 -12.11
C ALA A 108 -2.55 9.98 -12.61
N LEU A 109 -2.79 9.66 -13.88
CA LEU A 109 -2.28 8.44 -14.51
C LEU A 109 -0.75 8.51 -14.66
N ASP A 110 -0.23 9.66 -15.05
CA ASP A 110 1.21 9.88 -15.21
C ASP A 110 1.95 9.80 -13.86
N ILE A 111 1.39 10.37 -12.78
CA ILE A 111 1.96 10.25 -11.44
C ILE A 111 1.98 8.78 -10.99
N ARG A 112 0.90 8.03 -11.18
CA ARG A 112 0.84 6.60 -10.84
C ARG A 112 1.87 5.80 -11.65
N ARG A 113 2.03 6.12 -12.92
CA ARG A 113 3.02 5.51 -13.79
C ARG A 113 4.45 5.81 -13.30
N CYS A 114 4.76 7.04 -12.95
CA CYS A 114 6.06 7.40 -12.35
C CYS A 114 6.30 6.66 -11.04
N LEU A 115 5.30 6.55 -10.17
CA LEU A 115 5.39 5.77 -8.93
C LEU A 115 5.65 4.28 -9.20
N SER A 116 5.10 3.70 -10.27
CA SER A 116 5.33 2.29 -10.61
C SER A 116 6.77 1.99 -11.03
N TYR A 117 7.51 2.98 -11.55
CA TYR A 117 8.93 2.86 -11.90
C TYR A 117 9.88 3.03 -10.72
N LEU A 118 9.41 3.53 -9.59
CA LEU A 118 10.22 3.57 -8.37
C LEU A 118 10.48 2.14 -7.86
N ARG A 119 11.62 1.99 -7.17
CA ARG A 119 11.84 0.78 -6.38
C ARG A 119 10.75 0.65 -5.33
N GLU A 120 10.34 -0.57 -5.02
CA GLU A 120 9.25 -0.85 -4.09
C GLU A 120 9.40 -0.11 -2.75
N GLU A 121 10.61 -0.13 -2.16
CA GLU A 121 10.90 0.57 -0.91
C GLU A 121 10.73 2.09 -0.99
N ASP A 122 11.13 2.71 -2.11
CA ASP A 122 11.03 4.15 -2.33
C ASP A 122 9.56 4.55 -2.59
N ARG A 123 8.83 3.73 -3.33
CA ARG A 123 7.40 3.91 -3.58
C ARG A 123 6.59 3.83 -2.29
N ASP A 124 6.85 2.82 -1.46
CA ASP A 124 6.19 2.64 -0.16
C ASP A 124 6.37 3.84 0.76
N ILE A 125 7.60 4.35 0.88
CA ILE A 125 7.89 5.53 1.70
C ILE A 125 7.14 6.76 1.18
N ILE A 126 7.02 6.92 -0.13
CA ILE A 126 6.26 8.01 -0.73
C ILE A 126 4.76 7.86 -0.41
N TYR A 127 4.18 6.67 -0.57
CA TYR A 127 2.77 6.44 -0.22
C TYR A 127 2.51 6.75 1.26
N MET A 128 3.30 6.18 2.18
CA MET A 128 3.16 6.42 3.61
C MET A 128 3.26 7.90 3.99
N ALA A 129 4.15 8.64 3.33
CA ALA A 129 4.41 10.03 3.69
C ALA A 129 3.40 11.05 3.13
N TYR A 130 2.64 10.68 2.07
CA TYR A 130 1.81 11.64 1.35
C TYR A 130 0.36 11.25 1.16
N TRP A 131 0.01 9.98 1.26
CA TRP A 131 -1.35 9.50 1.00
C TRP A 131 -1.99 8.74 2.15
N GLU A 132 -1.20 8.27 3.13
CA GLU A 132 -1.69 7.37 4.17
C GLU A 132 -1.84 8.04 5.54
N ASP A 133 -1.74 9.36 5.59
CA ASP A 133 -1.89 10.19 6.80
C ASP A 133 -1.09 9.68 8.03
N LEU A 134 0.07 9.09 7.75
CA LEU A 134 0.99 8.57 8.76
C LEU A 134 2.04 9.62 9.12
N ASP A 135 2.28 9.80 10.41
CA ASP A 135 3.38 10.63 10.85
C ASP A 135 4.74 9.94 10.66
N ARG A 136 5.82 10.70 10.74
CA ARG A 136 7.17 10.16 10.50
C ARG A 136 7.60 9.14 11.55
N THR A 137 7.07 9.23 12.75
CA THR A 137 7.37 8.30 13.85
C THR A 137 6.69 6.97 13.57
N GLU A 138 5.43 7.02 13.11
CA GLU A 138 4.67 5.84 12.70
C GLU A 138 5.33 5.16 11.49
N ILE A 139 5.72 5.93 10.45
CA ILE A 139 6.42 5.39 9.29
C ILE A 139 7.73 4.71 9.71
N ALA A 140 8.52 5.34 10.57
CA ALA A 140 9.77 4.76 11.06
C ALA A 140 9.53 3.45 11.83
N ALA A 141 8.48 3.41 12.66
CA ALA A 141 8.07 2.22 13.40
C ALA A 141 7.58 1.10 12.48
N ILE A 142 6.77 1.42 11.46
CA ILE A 142 6.30 0.48 10.44
C ILE A 142 7.47 -0.15 9.69
N LEU A 143 8.44 0.66 9.28
CA LEU A 143 9.61 0.22 8.52
C LEU A 143 10.71 -0.41 9.41
N GLY A 144 10.61 -0.30 10.73
CA GLY A 144 11.63 -0.80 11.66
C GLY A 144 12.97 -0.07 11.54
N ILE A 145 12.96 1.23 11.21
CA ILE A 145 14.16 2.05 11.00
C ILE A 145 14.17 3.28 11.91
N SER A 146 15.33 3.91 12.07
CA SER A 146 15.44 5.16 12.81
C SER A 146 14.83 6.35 12.04
N ALA A 147 14.40 7.40 12.75
CA ALA A 147 13.90 8.63 12.14
C ALA A 147 14.95 9.29 11.21
N VAL A 148 16.24 9.16 11.54
CA VAL A 148 17.35 9.66 10.70
C VAL A 148 17.40 8.86 9.38
N SER A 149 17.33 7.53 9.46
CA SER A 149 17.30 6.65 8.28
C SER A 149 16.09 6.93 7.41
N LEU A 150 14.91 7.15 8.02
CA LEU A 150 13.69 7.54 7.30
C LEU A 150 13.88 8.84 6.52
N ARG A 151 14.46 9.88 7.18
CA ARG A 151 14.72 11.18 6.52
C ARG A 151 15.57 11.00 5.24
N VAL A 152 16.65 10.22 5.34
CA VAL A 152 17.56 9.98 4.20
C VAL A 152 16.84 9.19 3.10
N ARG A 153 16.11 8.15 3.45
CA ARG A 153 15.35 7.34 2.47
C ARG A 153 14.26 8.16 1.78
N LEU A 154 13.50 8.95 2.54
CA LEU A 154 12.45 9.83 1.99
C LEU A 154 13.04 10.88 1.04
N LEU A 155 14.21 11.46 1.38
CA LEU A 155 14.91 12.40 0.49
C LEU A 155 15.31 11.73 -0.84
N ARG A 156 15.84 10.49 -0.78
CA ARG A 156 16.17 9.74 -1.99
C ARG A 156 14.96 9.40 -2.83
N ALA A 157 13.90 8.90 -2.21
CA ALA A 157 12.66 8.56 -2.88
C ALA A 157 12.04 9.78 -3.60
N ARG A 158 12.02 10.94 -2.94
CA ARG A 158 11.57 12.21 -3.56
C ARG A 158 12.41 12.61 -4.76
N ARG A 159 13.74 12.48 -4.68
CA ARG A 159 14.63 12.80 -5.80
C ARG A 159 14.40 11.87 -6.98
N ALA A 160 14.25 10.57 -6.72
CA ALA A 160 13.95 9.59 -7.76
C ALA A 160 12.60 9.87 -8.43
N LEU A 161 11.57 10.15 -7.65
CA LEU A 161 10.24 10.51 -8.18
C LEU A 161 10.30 11.80 -9.00
N LYS A 162 11.02 12.82 -8.51
CA LYS A 162 11.16 14.08 -9.24
C LYS A 162 11.78 13.88 -10.61
N LEU A 163 12.84 13.09 -10.72
CA LEU A 163 13.48 12.81 -12.02
C LEU A 163 12.51 12.16 -13.00
N LEU A 164 11.71 11.19 -12.55
CA LEU A 164 10.71 10.54 -13.39
C LEU A 164 9.59 11.50 -13.81
N LEU A 165 9.15 12.38 -12.92
CA LEU A 165 8.14 13.40 -13.23
C LEU A 165 8.69 14.44 -14.22
N ASP A 166 9.93 14.89 -14.04
CA ASP A 166 10.58 15.84 -14.96
C ASP A 166 10.67 15.23 -16.37
N GLU A 167 10.99 13.93 -16.52
CA GLU A 167 11.01 13.22 -17.81
C GLU A 167 9.63 13.15 -18.48
N VAL A 168 8.56 13.00 -17.70
CA VAL A 168 7.18 12.87 -18.23
C VAL A 168 6.59 14.25 -18.56
N PHE A 169 6.80 15.25 -17.72
CA PHE A 169 6.14 16.56 -17.83
C PHE A 169 6.97 17.64 -18.56
N GLU A 170 8.28 17.47 -18.77
CA GLU A 170 9.09 18.42 -19.53
C GLU A 170 8.69 18.56 -21.02
N PRO A 171 8.28 17.49 -21.74
CA PRO A 171 7.84 17.64 -23.14
C PRO A 171 6.63 18.57 -23.28
N THR A 172 5.64 18.40 -22.40
CA THR A 172 4.38 19.19 -22.40
C THR A 172 4.62 20.68 -22.11
N ARG A 173 5.66 21.01 -21.36
CA ARG A 173 6.00 22.39 -21.01
C ARG A 173 6.70 23.14 -22.17
N LYS A 174 7.43 22.42 -23.00
CA LYS A 174 8.07 22.99 -24.21
C LYS A 174 7.04 23.32 -25.30
N GLU A 175 6.05 22.46 -25.50
CA GLU A 175 4.99 22.69 -26.48
C GLU A 175 4.07 23.86 -26.10
N ALA A 176 3.79 24.05 -24.80
CA ALA A 176 2.99 25.18 -24.30
C ALA A 176 3.67 26.54 -24.43
N THR A 177 5.00 26.57 -24.57
CA THR A 177 5.78 27.81 -24.69
C THR A 177 5.99 28.22 -26.16
N ASP A 178 5.98 27.27 -27.08
CA ASP A 178 6.21 27.51 -28.51
C ASP A 178 4.93 27.91 -29.29
N GLY A 179 3.76 27.73 -28.68
CA GLY A 179 2.44 28.10 -29.25
C GLY A 179 2.02 29.59 -29.03
N ARG A 180 2.90 30.47 -28.56
CA ARG A 180 2.64 31.88 -28.29
C ARG A 180 3.62 32.83 -29.00
N ALA A 181 3.84 32.59 -30.27
CA ALA A 181 4.53 33.53 -31.15
C ALA A 181 3.63 33.90 -32.34
#